data_9d0fa857ebcb00e48c36522e15f66c54
#
_entry.id   9d0fa857ebcb00e48c36522e15f66c54
#
_cell.length_a   1.000
_cell.length_b   1.000
_cell.length_c   1.000
_cell.angle_alpha   90.00
_cell.angle_beta   90.00
_cell.angle_gamma   90.00
#
_symmetry.space_group_name_H-M   'P 1'
#
loop_
_entity.id
_entity.type
_entity.pdbx_description
1 polymer ?
#
loop_
_entity_poly.entity_id
_entity_poly.type
_entity_poly.pdbx_seq_one_letter_code
_entity_poly.pdbx_strand_id
1 'polypeptide(L)'
;MRERWFGATGHRVPEVTIEGELDVAEALVLEDVHDDEQLREAFQSGKPVVVRASSSEGIKAALRRPEVSSVLVPRERPDLLELDLTELTYG
;
A
#
# COMPACT_ATOMS: atom_id res chain seq x y z
N MET A 1 4.14 8.11 -11.42
CA MET A 1 3.53 7.34 -10.32
C MET A 1 4.01 7.91 -8.99
N ARG A 2 3.13 7.95 -8.02
CA ARG A 2 3.49 8.47 -6.70
C ARG A 2 4.21 7.44 -5.88
N GLU A 3 5.00 7.92 -4.96
CA GLU A 3 5.75 7.07 -4.05
C GLU A 3 5.45 7.43 -2.61
N ARG A 4 5.61 6.46 -1.74
CA ARG A 4 5.48 6.63 -0.30
C ARG A 4 6.71 6.06 0.39
N TRP A 5 6.97 6.51 1.60
CA TRP A 5 8.03 5.93 2.40
C TRP A 5 7.68 4.49 2.77
N PHE A 6 8.65 3.61 2.64
CA PHE A 6 8.50 2.21 3.01
C PHE A 6 8.82 2.06 4.51
N GLY A 7 7.88 2.48 5.34
CA GLY A 7 8.10 2.53 6.78
C GLY A 7 9.29 3.41 7.13
N ALA A 8 10.07 3.01 8.11
CA ALA A 8 11.25 3.72 8.55
C ALA A 8 12.54 3.21 7.89
N THR A 9 12.42 2.51 6.77
CA THR A 9 13.59 1.94 6.07
C THR A 9 14.44 2.96 5.35
N GLY A 10 13.91 4.16 5.11
CA GLY A 10 14.60 5.18 4.33
C GLY A 10 14.43 5.03 2.82
N HIS A 11 13.64 4.07 2.39
CA HIS A 11 13.35 3.83 0.98
C HIS A 11 11.95 4.33 0.61
N ARG A 12 11.77 4.67 -0.65
CA ARG A 12 10.47 5.04 -1.20
C ARG A 12 10.03 3.98 -2.19
N VAL A 13 8.75 3.68 -2.20
CA VAL A 13 8.17 2.67 -3.09
C VAL A 13 6.94 3.23 -3.78
N PRO A 14 6.58 2.72 -4.98
CA PRO A 14 5.35 3.13 -5.63
C PRO A 14 4.14 2.82 -4.75
N GLU A 15 3.12 3.66 -4.82
CA GLU A 15 1.88 3.45 -4.07
C GLU A 15 1.19 2.15 -4.47
N VAL A 16 1.32 1.75 -5.74
CA VAL A 16 0.74 0.51 -6.25
C VAL A 16 1.84 -0.29 -6.93
N THR A 17 1.96 -1.56 -6.59
CA THR A 17 2.99 -2.45 -7.11
C THR A 17 2.38 -3.79 -7.46
N ILE A 18 2.92 -4.47 -8.45
CA ILE A 18 2.47 -5.81 -8.81
C ILE A 18 3.04 -6.83 -7.83
N GLU A 19 2.21 -7.79 -7.45
CA GLU A 19 2.60 -8.88 -6.55
C GLU A 19 3.88 -9.55 -7.05
N GLY A 20 4.84 -9.69 -6.16
CA GLY A 20 6.12 -10.30 -6.46
C GLY A 20 7.22 -9.33 -6.87
N GLU A 21 6.88 -8.08 -7.18
CA GLU A 21 7.88 -7.07 -7.56
C GLU A 21 8.35 -6.21 -6.39
N LEU A 22 7.75 -6.38 -5.23
CA LEU A 22 8.13 -5.66 -4.02
C LEU A 22 8.57 -6.67 -2.96
N ASP A 23 9.73 -6.42 -2.35
CA ASP A 23 10.18 -7.24 -1.24
C ASP A 23 9.39 -6.88 0.01
N VAL A 24 8.57 -7.82 0.48
CA VAL A 24 7.70 -7.62 1.63
C VAL A 24 8.13 -8.44 2.84
N ALA A 25 9.36 -8.97 2.83
CA ALA A 25 9.83 -9.87 3.89
C ALA A 25 9.77 -9.21 5.27
N GLU A 26 10.02 -7.91 5.35
CA GLU A 26 10.00 -7.17 6.61
C GLU A 26 8.77 -6.30 6.78
N ALA A 27 7.80 -6.43 5.88
CA ALA A 27 6.59 -5.62 5.91
C ALA A 27 5.44 -6.40 6.55
N LEU A 28 4.51 -5.66 7.14
CA LEU A 28 3.24 -6.22 7.54
C LEU A 28 2.34 -6.27 6.31
N VAL A 29 1.97 -7.46 5.89
CA VAL A 29 1.11 -7.65 4.71
C VAL A 29 -0.31 -7.94 5.17
N LEU A 30 -1.25 -7.11 4.76
CA LEU A 30 -2.66 -7.21 5.14
C LEU A 30 -3.54 -7.40 3.91
N GLU A 31 -4.67 -8.04 4.10
CA GLU A 31 -5.67 -8.22 3.04
C GLU A 31 -6.66 -7.07 2.99
N ASP A 32 -6.73 -6.26 4.04
CA ASP A 32 -7.62 -5.11 4.12
C ASP A 32 -7.10 -4.11 5.16
N VAL A 33 -7.83 -3.01 5.35
CA VAL A 33 -7.44 -1.95 6.28
C VAL A 33 -8.43 -1.80 7.45
N HIS A 34 -9.13 -2.87 7.79
CA HIS A 34 -10.12 -2.82 8.86
C HIS A 34 -9.53 -2.88 10.27
N ASP A 35 -8.32 -3.38 10.41
CA ASP A 35 -7.65 -3.47 11.71
C ASP A 35 -6.81 -2.22 11.97
N ASP A 36 -7.45 -1.18 12.50
CA ASP A 36 -6.79 0.09 12.79
C ASP A 36 -5.67 -0.05 13.82
N GLU A 37 -5.84 -0.94 14.77
CA GLU A 37 -4.85 -1.18 15.81
C GLU A 37 -3.55 -1.71 15.22
N GLN A 38 -3.67 -2.70 14.33
CA GLN A 38 -2.53 -3.30 13.68
C GLN A 38 -1.79 -2.31 12.79
N LEU A 39 -2.54 -1.48 12.05
CA LEU A 39 -1.97 -0.42 11.23
C LEU A 39 -1.20 0.58 12.08
N ARG A 40 -1.79 0.98 13.19
CA ARG A 40 -1.18 1.97 14.08
C ARG A 40 0.10 1.44 14.71
N GLU A 41 0.08 0.20 15.20
CA GLU A 41 1.25 -0.42 15.79
C GLU A 41 2.42 -0.52 14.81
N ALA A 42 2.13 -0.95 13.58
CA ALA A 42 3.16 -1.03 12.55
C ALA A 42 3.74 0.33 12.23
N PHE A 43 2.88 1.33 12.10
CA PHE A 43 3.31 2.70 11.81
C PHE A 43 4.20 3.25 12.93
N GLN A 44 3.82 3.05 14.17
CA GLN A 44 4.58 3.53 15.33
C GLN A 44 5.93 2.84 15.46
N SER A 45 6.03 1.59 15.06
CA SER A 45 7.29 0.84 15.12
C SER A 45 8.16 1.05 13.88
N GLY A 46 7.68 1.83 12.91
CA GLY A 46 8.39 2.07 11.66
C GLY A 46 8.34 0.92 10.67
N LYS A 47 7.47 -0.04 10.90
CA LYS A 47 7.33 -1.20 10.02
C LYS A 47 6.51 -0.83 8.79
N PRO A 48 6.98 -1.18 7.57
CA PRO A 48 6.19 -0.94 6.37
C PRO A 48 4.88 -1.73 6.39
N VAL A 49 3.81 -1.14 5.88
CA VAL A 49 2.52 -1.80 5.75
C VAL A 49 2.18 -1.93 4.28
N VAL A 50 1.88 -3.15 3.85
CA VAL A 50 1.51 -3.44 2.48
C VAL A 50 0.14 -4.11 2.49
N VAL A 51 -0.75 -3.64 1.64
CA VAL A 51 -2.12 -4.19 1.55
C VAL A 51 -2.31 -4.82 0.18
N ARG A 52 -2.85 -6.02 0.14
CA ARG A 52 -3.20 -6.68 -1.11
C ARG A 52 -4.61 -6.27 -1.51
N ALA A 53 -4.77 -5.83 -2.75
CA ALA A 53 -6.07 -5.44 -3.27
C ALA A 53 -6.18 -5.83 -4.74
N SER A 54 -7.36 -6.30 -5.13
CA SER A 54 -7.63 -6.74 -6.49
C SER A 54 -8.71 -5.91 -7.17
N SER A 55 -9.07 -4.77 -6.59
CA SER A 55 -10.07 -3.87 -7.15
C SER A 55 -9.65 -2.42 -6.93
N SER A 56 -10.20 -1.53 -7.78
CA SER A 56 -9.91 -0.11 -7.63
C SER A 56 -10.40 0.45 -6.30
N GLU A 57 -11.54 -0.04 -5.81
CA GLU A 57 -12.09 0.41 -4.53
C GLU A 57 -11.20 -0.01 -3.37
N GLY A 58 -10.70 -1.25 -3.40
CA GLY A 58 -9.78 -1.74 -2.37
C GLY A 58 -8.47 -0.96 -2.36
N ILE A 59 -7.94 -0.65 -3.54
CA ILE A 59 -6.73 0.15 -3.66
C ILE A 59 -6.95 1.54 -3.08
N LYS A 60 -8.04 2.19 -3.44
CA LYS A 60 -8.34 3.52 -2.94
C LYS A 60 -8.56 3.54 -1.42
N ALA A 61 -9.26 2.54 -0.90
CA ALA A 61 -9.47 2.43 0.54
C ALA A 61 -8.15 2.28 1.28
N ALA A 62 -7.24 1.47 0.77
CA ALA A 62 -5.93 1.26 1.37
C ALA A 62 -5.09 2.56 1.33
N LEU A 63 -5.07 3.23 0.20
CA LEU A 63 -4.24 4.43 0.02
C LEU A 63 -4.77 5.65 0.77
N ARG A 64 -5.99 5.60 1.26
CA ARG A 64 -6.51 6.66 2.15
C ARG A 64 -5.89 6.58 3.54
N ARG A 65 -5.25 5.48 3.87
CA ARG A 65 -4.59 5.31 5.16
C ARG A 65 -3.13 5.72 5.04
N PRO A 66 -2.68 6.72 5.80
CA PRO A 66 -1.28 7.15 5.74
C PRO A 66 -0.30 6.09 6.23
N GLU A 67 -0.78 5.11 7.00
CA GLU A 67 0.03 4.01 7.50
C GLU A 67 0.44 3.03 6.39
N VAL A 68 -0.33 2.98 5.30
CA VAL A 68 -0.06 2.04 4.21
C VAL A 68 1.05 2.57 3.32
N SER A 69 2.09 1.76 3.11
CA SER A 69 3.22 2.14 2.28
C SER A 69 2.98 1.83 0.81
N SER A 70 2.36 0.70 0.53
CA SER A 70 2.10 0.29 -0.85
C SER A 70 0.93 -0.69 -0.90
N VAL A 71 0.31 -0.81 -2.07
CA VAL A 71 -0.74 -1.77 -2.33
C VAL A 71 -0.24 -2.74 -3.39
N LEU A 72 -0.36 -4.04 -3.12
CA LEU A 72 -0.01 -5.08 -4.09
C LEU A 72 -1.24 -5.49 -4.87
N VAL A 73 -1.13 -5.49 -6.19
CA VAL A 73 -2.20 -5.93 -7.09
C VAL A 73 -1.81 -7.25 -7.74
N PRO A 74 -2.80 -8.09 -8.13
CA PRO A 74 -2.50 -9.37 -8.77
C PRO A 74 -1.75 -9.19 -10.09
N ARG A 75 -0.90 -10.15 -10.42
CA ARG A 75 -0.15 -10.13 -11.67
C ARG A 75 -1.06 -10.18 -12.90
N GLU A 76 -2.26 -10.71 -12.73
CA GLU A 76 -3.26 -10.80 -13.79
C GLU A 76 -4.00 -9.47 -14.03
N ARG A 77 -3.79 -8.49 -13.17
CA ARG A 77 -4.49 -7.21 -13.24
C ARG A 77 -3.53 -6.02 -13.30
N PRO A 78 -2.62 -5.99 -14.31
CA PRO A 78 -1.69 -4.84 -14.43
C PRO A 78 -2.41 -3.53 -14.74
N ASP A 79 -3.65 -3.59 -15.22
CA ASP A 79 -4.48 -2.43 -15.46
C ASP A 79 -4.70 -1.61 -14.19
N LEU A 80 -4.64 -2.24 -13.02
CA LEU A 80 -4.81 -1.54 -11.75
C LEU A 80 -3.67 -0.57 -11.45
N LEU A 81 -2.52 -0.73 -12.10
CA LEU A 81 -1.41 0.21 -11.96
C LEU A 81 -1.70 1.55 -12.63
N GLU A 82 -2.65 1.59 -13.54
CA GLU A 82 -2.97 2.77 -14.32
C GLU A 82 -4.14 3.58 -13.73
N LEU A 83 -4.57 3.25 -12.52
CA LEU A 83 -5.64 3.99 -11.87
C LEU A 83 -5.25 5.43 -11.64
N ASP A 84 -6.20 6.32 -11.87
CA ASP A 84 -6.04 7.72 -11.52
C ASP A 84 -6.23 7.89 -10.02
N LEU A 85 -5.14 8.11 -9.31
CA LEU A 85 -5.15 8.29 -7.86
C LEU A 85 -5.08 9.76 -7.45
N THR A 86 -5.23 10.66 -8.39
CA THR A 86 -5.14 12.10 -8.14
C THR A 86 -6.14 12.55 -7.08
N GLU A 87 -7.34 12.01 -7.10
CA GLU A 87 -8.37 12.36 -6.13
C GLU A 87 -7.97 12.02 -4.70
N LEU A 88 -7.18 10.98 -4.51
CA LEU A 88 -6.75 10.55 -3.18
C LEU A 88 -5.73 11.52 -2.58
N THR A 89 -5.07 12.29 -3.42
CA THR A 89 -4.05 13.24 -2.98
C THR A 89 -4.65 14.42 -2.24
N TYR A 90 -5.83 14.82 -2.65
CA TYR A 90 -6.48 16.03 -2.17
C TYR A 90 -7.71 15.71 -1.33
N GLY A 91 -8.05 14.46 -1.23
CA GLY A 91 -9.20 14.02 -0.46
C GLY A 91 -8.87 13.72 0.98
#